data_d43826ead5831b410a7fe7e12516b46c
#
_entry.id   d43826ead5831b410a7fe7e12516b46c
#
_cell.length_a   1.000
_cell.length_b   1.000
_cell.length_c   1.000
_cell.angle_alpha   90.00
_cell.angle_beta   90.00
_cell.angle_gamma   90.00
#
_symmetry.space_group_name_H-M   'P 1'
#
loop_
_entity.id
_entity.type
_entity.pdbx_description
1 polymer ?
#
loop_
_entity_poly.entity_id
_entity_poly.type
_entity_poly.pdbx_seq_one_letter_code
_entity_poly.pdbx_strand_id
1 'polypeptide(L)'
;DKFLENYIRLKADDFKRQLIETYPNRVNQIKDAFDTHDTGKYYSSIPTFILLAEGIGRDLLPNKIGIFEKYSQKAKNNKSGLPKTDDLFDNFSFTDQLEEVIFAPFRIKTEITENTDKYITAEDKKIFNRHLILHGLSDNYGTEVNSLKAIALTYFVHEALSHYLEREKENKP
;
A
#
# COMPACT_ATOMS: atom_id res chain seq x y z
N ASP A 1 11.03 -13.26 -2.08
CA ASP A 1 10.93 -14.42 -1.16
C ASP A 1 9.85 -15.38 -1.67
N LYS A 2 10.27 -16.57 -2.16
CA LYS A 2 9.36 -17.58 -2.74
C LYS A 2 8.27 -18.05 -1.78
N PHE A 3 8.53 -18.07 -0.49
CA PHE A 3 7.53 -18.44 0.52
C PHE A 3 6.39 -17.41 0.53
N LEU A 4 6.72 -16.13 0.60
CA LEU A 4 5.73 -15.05 0.60
C LEU A 4 4.95 -14.99 -0.72
N GLU A 5 5.63 -15.15 -1.85
CA GLU A 5 4.98 -15.20 -3.17
C GLU A 5 3.95 -16.34 -3.24
N ASN A 6 4.32 -17.55 -2.79
CA ASN A 6 3.40 -18.69 -2.74
C ASN A 6 2.23 -18.45 -1.77
N TYR A 7 2.49 -17.86 -0.62
CA TYR A 7 1.45 -17.53 0.34
C TYR A 7 0.42 -16.55 -0.26
N ILE A 8 0.88 -15.45 -0.86
CA ILE A 8 -0.01 -14.46 -1.49
C ILE A 8 -0.81 -15.11 -2.62
N ARG A 9 -0.16 -15.93 -3.46
CA ARG A 9 -0.83 -16.64 -4.57
C ARG A 9 -1.95 -17.57 -4.06
N LEU A 10 -1.72 -18.31 -2.97
CA LEU A 10 -2.71 -19.18 -2.35
C LEU A 10 -3.87 -18.41 -1.69
N LYS A 11 -3.61 -17.19 -1.23
CA LYS A 11 -4.57 -16.37 -0.50
C LYS A 11 -5.28 -15.32 -1.34
N ALA A 12 -4.90 -15.15 -2.61
CA ALA A 12 -5.42 -14.09 -3.46
C ALA A 12 -6.95 -14.07 -3.57
N ASP A 13 -7.59 -15.24 -3.72
CA ASP A 13 -9.05 -15.34 -3.79
C ASP A 13 -9.73 -14.99 -2.46
N ASP A 14 -9.13 -15.39 -1.33
CA ASP A 14 -9.61 -15.02 0.00
C ASP A 14 -9.51 -13.50 0.19
N PHE A 15 -8.40 -12.88 -0.20
CA PHE A 15 -8.18 -11.44 -0.15
C PHE A 15 -9.19 -10.69 -1.03
N LYS A 16 -9.40 -11.16 -2.27
CA LYS A 16 -10.40 -10.61 -3.20
C LYS A 16 -11.79 -10.57 -2.55
N ARG A 17 -12.21 -11.70 -1.96
CA ARG A 17 -13.52 -11.82 -1.31
C ARG A 17 -13.65 -10.85 -0.14
N GLN A 18 -12.69 -10.83 0.79
CA GLN A 18 -12.71 -9.94 1.95
C GLN A 18 -12.75 -8.47 1.55
N LEU A 19 -11.95 -8.06 0.56
CA LEU A 19 -11.95 -6.69 0.06
C LEU A 19 -13.29 -6.30 -0.57
N ILE A 20 -13.92 -7.21 -1.32
CA ILE A 20 -15.26 -6.97 -1.93
C ILE A 20 -16.31 -6.79 -0.84
N GLU A 21 -16.31 -7.62 0.19
CA GLU A 21 -17.25 -7.56 1.31
C GLU A 21 -17.06 -6.26 2.12
N THR A 22 -15.82 -5.84 2.33
CA THR A 22 -15.50 -4.65 3.16
C THR A 22 -15.71 -3.35 2.40
N TYR A 23 -15.44 -3.32 1.09
CA TYR A 23 -15.46 -2.09 0.28
C TYR A 23 -16.45 -2.17 -0.89
N PRO A 24 -17.79 -2.15 -0.62
CA PRO A 24 -18.81 -2.30 -1.67
C PRO A 24 -18.73 -1.20 -2.74
N ASN A 25 -18.25 0.00 -2.40
CA ASN A 25 -18.06 1.09 -3.36
C ASN A 25 -16.87 0.89 -4.31
N ARG A 26 -16.00 -0.09 -4.05
CA ARG A 26 -14.79 -0.40 -4.84
C ARG A 26 -14.85 -1.74 -5.55
N VAL A 27 -15.99 -2.41 -5.53
CA VAL A 27 -16.16 -3.79 -6.07
C VAL A 27 -15.64 -3.92 -7.50
N ASN A 28 -15.96 -2.98 -8.38
CA ASN A 28 -15.50 -3.04 -9.77
C ASN A 28 -13.97 -2.89 -9.87
N GLN A 29 -13.39 -1.93 -9.14
CA GLN A 29 -11.94 -1.74 -9.11
C GLN A 29 -11.21 -2.97 -8.55
N ILE A 30 -11.76 -3.59 -7.49
CA ILE A 30 -11.19 -4.82 -6.90
C ILE A 30 -11.25 -5.95 -7.92
N LYS A 31 -12.41 -6.19 -8.55
CA LYS A 31 -12.56 -7.22 -9.58
C LYS A 31 -11.59 -7.02 -10.73
N ASP A 32 -11.52 -5.83 -11.30
CA ASP A 32 -10.62 -5.52 -12.42
C ASP A 32 -9.15 -5.74 -12.06
N ALA A 33 -8.74 -5.36 -10.83
CA ALA A 33 -7.37 -5.57 -10.36
C ALA A 33 -7.00 -7.06 -10.31
N PHE A 34 -7.85 -7.89 -9.71
CA PHE A 34 -7.61 -9.34 -9.62
C PHE A 34 -7.78 -10.04 -10.98
N ASP A 35 -8.82 -9.72 -11.77
CA ASP A 35 -9.05 -10.34 -13.08
C ASP A 35 -7.90 -10.04 -14.07
N THR A 36 -7.32 -8.84 -13.99
CA THR A 36 -6.12 -8.51 -14.79
C THR A 36 -4.87 -9.22 -14.26
N HIS A 37 -4.75 -9.45 -12.96
CA HIS A 37 -3.71 -10.30 -12.39
C HIS A 37 -3.82 -11.74 -12.90
N ASP A 38 -5.00 -12.35 -12.75
CA ASP A 38 -5.28 -13.74 -13.09
C ASP A 38 -5.06 -14.04 -14.59
N THR A 39 -5.29 -13.02 -15.44
CA THR A 39 -5.06 -13.11 -16.89
C THR A 39 -3.64 -12.71 -17.32
N GLY A 40 -2.71 -12.49 -16.38
CA GLY A 40 -1.32 -12.15 -16.66
C GLY A 40 -1.10 -10.72 -17.20
N LYS A 41 -2.11 -9.83 -17.07
CA LYS A 41 -2.03 -8.42 -17.53
C LYS A 41 -1.41 -7.54 -16.45
N TYR A 42 -0.17 -7.84 -16.05
CA TYR A 42 0.47 -7.23 -14.90
C TYR A 42 0.71 -5.72 -15.03
N TYR A 43 0.91 -5.21 -16.26
CA TYR A 43 0.99 -3.76 -16.50
C TYR A 43 -0.30 -3.01 -16.15
N SER A 44 -1.45 -3.70 -16.15
CA SER A 44 -2.75 -3.13 -15.75
C SER A 44 -3.06 -3.40 -14.28
N SER A 45 -2.81 -4.62 -13.79
CA SER A 45 -3.15 -5.00 -12.42
C SER A 45 -2.35 -4.21 -11.39
N ILE A 46 -1.04 -4.02 -11.60
CA ILE A 46 -0.16 -3.36 -10.63
C ILE A 46 -0.57 -1.92 -10.34
N PRO A 47 -0.74 -1.03 -11.32
CA PRO A 47 -1.24 0.33 -11.07
C PRO A 47 -2.61 0.34 -10.40
N THR A 48 -3.50 -0.59 -10.78
CA THR A 48 -4.85 -0.68 -10.21
C THR A 48 -4.79 -1.06 -8.72
N PHE A 49 -3.95 -2.03 -8.33
CA PHE A 49 -3.75 -2.36 -6.92
C PHE A 49 -3.12 -1.21 -6.12
N ILE A 50 -2.13 -0.50 -6.67
CA ILE A 50 -1.54 0.67 -6.00
C ILE A 50 -2.60 1.75 -5.74
N LEU A 51 -3.44 2.04 -6.74
CA LEU A 51 -4.54 3.00 -6.61
C LEU A 51 -5.62 2.50 -5.64
N LEU A 52 -5.87 1.20 -5.60
CA LEU A 52 -6.81 0.58 -4.66
C LEU A 52 -6.31 0.71 -3.22
N ALA A 53 -5.04 0.41 -2.97
CA ALA A 53 -4.41 0.58 -1.66
C ALA A 53 -4.49 2.03 -1.16
N GLU A 54 -4.18 3.00 -2.03
CA GLU A 54 -4.31 4.44 -1.72
C GLU A 54 -5.76 4.81 -1.42
N GLY A 55 -6.70 4.28 -2.20
CA GLY A 55 -8.12 4.52 -2.03
C GLY A 55 -8.68 3.95 -0.74
N ILE A 56 -8.29 2.74 -0.37
CA ILE A 56 -8.64 2.10 0.92
C ILE A 56 -8.11 2.95 2.07
N GLY A 57 -6.85 3.40 1.97
CA GLY A 57 -6.28 4.31 2.96
C GLY A 57 -7.12 5.58 3.16
N ARG A 58 -7.56 6.21 2.06
CA ARG A 58 -8.42 7.41 2.11
C ARG A 58 -9.81 7.15 2.66
N ASP A 59 -10.35 5.95 2.48
CA ASP A 59 -11.66 5.60 3.03
C ASP A 59 -11.61 5.36 4.53
N LEU A 60 -10.50 4.83 5.04
CA LEU A 60 -10.33 4.43 6.43
C LEU A 60 -9.72 5.53 7.30
N LEU A 61 -8.76 6.30 6.78
CA LEU A 61 -8.04 7.29 7.57
C LEU A 61 -8.83 8.60 7.75
N PRO A 62 -8.69 9.27 8.91
CA PRO A 62 -9.31 10.58 9.16
C PRO A 62 -8.83 11.60 8.13
N ASN A 63 -9.70 12.57 7.81
CA ASN A 63 -9.41 13.62 6.83
C ASN A 63 -9.03 13.11 5.43
N LYS A 64 -9.34 11.86 5.10
CA LYS A 64 -9.04 11.20 3.80
C LYS A 64 -7.55 11.29 3.44
N ILE A 65 -6.69 11.11 4.43
CA ILE A 65 -5.23 11.10 4.21
C ILE A 65 -4.88 9.88 3.37
N GLY A 66 -4.10 10.10 2.30
CA GLY A 66 -3.56 9.00 1.49
C GLY A 66 -2.35 8.37 2.15
N ILE A 67 -2.24 7.03 2.09
CA ILE A 67 -1.12 6.29 2.68
C ILE A 67 0.24 6.66 2.09
N PHE A 68 0.26 7.16 0.85
CA PHE A 68 1.46 7.62 0.17
C PHE A 68 1.61 9.14 0.16
N GLU A 69 0.70 9.85 0.81
CA GLU A 69 0.77 11.30 0.86
C GLU A 69 1.93 11.73 1.77
N LYS A 70 2.85 12.51 1.22
CA LYS A 70 4.01 13.04 1.93
C LYS A 70 3.72 14.45 2.45
N TYR A 71 4.39 14.81 3.54
CA TYR A 71 4.42 16.21 3.96
C TYR A 71 4.87 17.13 2.83
N SER A 72 4.15 18.22 2.68
CA SER A 72 4.60 19.30 1.81
C SER A 72 5.89 19.91 2.37
N GLN A 73 6.92 20.06 1.54
CA GLN A 73 8.20 20.70 1.92
C GLN A 73 8.05 22.16 2.41
N LYS A 74 6.84 22.76 2.29
CA LYS A 74 6.57 24.15 2.68
C LYS A 74 6.27 24.36 4.17
N ALA A 75 6.04 23.31 4.93
CA ALA A 75 5.82 23.47 6.37
C ALA A 75 7.17 23.36 7.10
N LYS A 76 7.54 24.41 7.83
CA LYS A 76 8.88 24.62 8.43
C LYS A 76 9.33 23.58 9.47
N ASN A 77 8.53 22.57 9.81
CA ASN A 77 8.83 21.53 10.83
C ASN A 77 8.66 20.11 10.30
N ASN A 78 8.73 19.90 8.98
CA ASN A 78 8.44 18.59 8.40
C ASN A 78 9.64 17.65 8.50
N LYS A 79 9.41 16.45 8.96
CA LYS A 79 10.23 15.26 8.69
C LYS A 79 10.17 15.00 7.19
N SER A 80 11.00 15.73 6.40
CA SER A 80 10.92 15.71 4.94
C SER A 80 11.03 14.28 4.39
N GLY A 81 10.03 13.87 3.63
CA GLY A 81 10.02 12.61 2.93
C GLY A 81 9.39 11.42 3.67
N LEU A 82 8.81 11.61 4.86
CA LEU A 82 7.97 10.61 5.50
C LEU A 82 6.51 10.73 5.04
N PRO A 83 5.72 9.64 5.04
CA PRO A 83 4.29 9.70 4.81
C PRO A 83 3.57 10.54 5.88
N LYS A 84 2.46 11.21 5.53
CA LYS A 84 1.61 11.92 6.52
C LYS A 84 1.00 11.00 7.57
N THR A 85 0.88 9.74 7.25
CA THR A 85 0.46 8.69 8.18
C THR A 85 1.44 8.49 9.33
N ASP A 86 2.70 8.89 9.18
CA ASP A 86 3.70 8.85 10.26
C ASP A 86 3.23 9.67 11.48
N ASP A 87 2.72 10.88 11.29
CA ASP A 87 2.19 11.70 12.40
C ASP A 87 0.95 11.08 13.05
N LEU A 88 0.11 10.40 12.27
CA LEU A 88 -1.06 9.74 12.80
C LEU A 88 -0.67 8.64 13.78
N PHE A 89 0.39 7.89 13.44
CA PHE A 89 0.88 6.77 14.24
C PHE A 89 1.93 7.17 15.28
N ASP A 90 2.56 8.34 15.18
CA ASP A 90 3.50 8.85 16.19
C ASP A 90 2.84 9.07 17.55
N ASN A 91 1.55 9.42 17.58
CA ASN A 91 0.77 9.59 18.79
C ASN A 91 0.05 8.30 19.25
N PHE A 92 0.21 7.23 18.50
CA PHE A 92 -0.38 5.94 18.83
C PHE A 92 0.51 5.21 19.83
N SER A 93 -0.02 4.92 21.01
CA SER A 93 0.68 4.14 22.01
C SER A 93 0.60 2.65 21.61
N PHE A 94 1.66 2.15 21.00
CA PHE A 94 1.77 0.71 20.74
C PHE A 94 1.85 -0.05 22.05
N THR A 95 0.95 -1.00 22.27
CA THR A 95 0.90 -1.77 23.50
C THR A 95 1.78 -3.01 23.44
N ASP A 96 2.20 -3.42 22.24
CA ASP A 96 3.16 -4.50 22.07
C ASP A 96 4.08 -4.29 20.85
N GLN A 97 5.16 -5.09 20.83
CA GLN A 97 6.17 -5.04 19.76
C GLN A 97 5.63 -5.47 18.39
N LEU A 98 4.58 -6.29 18.35
CA LEU A 98 3.99 -6.76 17.10
C LEU A 98 3.27 -5.62 16.38
N GLU A 99 2.55 -4.78 17.10
CA GLU A 99 1.90 -3.59 16.53
C GLU A 99 2.95 -2.62 15.97
N GLU A 100 4.04 -2.39 16.68
CA GLU A 100 5.11 -1.55 16.18
C GLU A 100 5.65 -2.06 14.83
N VAL A 101 5.82 -3.37 14.68
CA VAL A 101 6.25 -4.00 13.43
C VAL A 101 5.19 -3.88 12.33
N ILE A 102 3.90 -4.08 12.66
CA ILE A 102 2.79 -3.98 11.71
C ILE A 102 2.71 -2.56 11.11
N PHE A 103 2.88 -1.53 11.93
CA PHE A 103 2.75 -0.14 11.47
C PHE A 103 4.05 0.46 10.93
N ALA A 104 5.19 -0.20 11.10
CA ALA A 104 6.48 0.28 10.61
C ALA A 104 6.48 0.70 9.13
N PRO A 105 5.85 -0.04 8.17
CA PRO A 105 5.83 0.35 6.76
C PRO A 105 5.17 1.71 6.46
N PHE A 106 4.29 2.20 7.34
CA PHE A 106 3.70 3.54 7.21
C PHE A 106 4.59 4.66 7.74
N ARG A 107 5.59 4.33 8.56
CA ARG A 107 6.45 5.27 9.29
C ARG A 107 7.84 5.42 8.69
N ILE A 108 8.29 4.44 7.93
CA ILE A 108 9.63 4.40 7.33
C ILE A 108 9.58 4.55 5.82
N LYS A 109 10.70 4.94 5.23
CA LYS A 109 10.87 4.91 3.77
C LYS A 109 11.05 3.46 3.32
N THR A 110 10.21 3.03 2.41
CA THR A 110 10.27 1.72 1.78
C THR A 110 10.52 1.86 0.28
N GLU A 111 10.89 0.77 -0.40
CA GLU A 111 11.10 0.75 -1.85
C GLU A 111 9.93 1.41 -2.60
N ILE A 112 8.69 1.14 -2.19
CA ILE A 112 7.49 1.67 -2.83
C ILE A 112 7.30 3.18 -2.63
N THR A 113 7.83 3.75 -1.53
CA THR A 113 7.67 5.16 -1.16
C THR A 113 8.91 6.01 -1.41
N GLU A 114 10.03 5.41 -1.78
CA GLU A 114 11.30 6.10 -1.96
C GLU A 114 11.27 7.06 -3.15
N ASN A 115 12.09 8.11 -3.08
CA ASN A 115 12.15 9.16 -4.09
C ASN A 115 12.89 8.67 -5.34
N THR A 116 12.40 9.03 -6.52
CA THR A 116 12.90 8.56 -7.82
C THR A 116 14.25 9.13 -8.24
N ASP A 117 14.69 10.21 -7.59
CA ASP A 117 15.97 10.86 -7.93
C ASP A 117 17.18 9.93 -7.79
N LYS A 118 17.01 8.80 -7.08
CA LYS A 118 18.03 7.77 -6.91
C LYS A 118 17.99 6.68 -7.97
N TYR A 119 16.92 6.56 -8.73
CA TYR A 119 16.65 5.44 -9.65
C TYR A 119 16.78 5.87 -11.11
N ILE A 120 18.02 6.07 -11.56
CA ILE A 120 18.29 6.56 -12.93
C ILE A 120 18.74 5.42 -13.84
N THR A 121 19.11 4.24 -13.33
CA THR A 121 19.61 3.13 -14.12
C THR A 121 18.50 2.22 -14.67
N ALA A 122 18.78 1.48 -15.76
CA ALA A 122 17.82 0.55 -16.35
C ALA A 122 17.44 -0.62 -15.42
N GLU A 123 18.33 -1.00 -14.48
CA GLU A 123 18.05 -2.04 -13.49
C GLU A 123 17.07 -1.55 -12.42
N ASP A 124 17.17 -0.28 -12.04
CA ASP A 124 16.30 0.34 -11.06
C ASP A 124 14.85 0.46 -11.55
N LYS A 125 14.61 0.46 -12.86
CA LYS A 125 13.27 0.51 -13.47
C LYS A 125 12.44 -0.75 -13.24
N LYS A 126 13.03 -1.86 -12.80
CA LYS A 126 12.34 -3.10 -12.41
C LYS A 126 11.83 -3.09 -10.98
N ILE A 127 12.20 -2.09 -10.20
CA ILE A 127 11.85 -1.95 -8.80
C ILE A 127 10.34 -1.67 -8.66
N PHE A 128 9.71 -2.31 -7.68
CA PHE A 128 8.32 -2.06 -7.32
C PHE A 128 8.19 -0.72 -6.59
N ASN A 129 8.26 0.38 -7.34
CA ASN A 129 8.16 1.74 -6.83
C ASN A 129 6.95 2.46 -7.43
N ARG A 130 6.07 2.97 -6.56
CA ARG A 130 4.82 3.63 -6.96
C ARG A 130 5.05 4.83 -7.90
N HIS A 131 6.03 5.67 -7.60
CA HIS A 131 6.27 6.88 -8.36
C HIS A 131 6.77 6.55 -9.77
N LEU A 132 7.71 5.60 -9.89
CA LEU A 132 8.20 5.15 -11.20
C LEU A 132 7.07 4.55 -12.04
N ILE A 133 6.18 3.77 -11.43
CA ILE A 133 5.07 3.09 -12.10
C ILE A 133 4.00 4.08 -12.54
N LEU A 134 3.48 4.88 -11.60
CA LEU A 134 2.33 5.76 -11.86
C LEU A 134 2.67 6.99 -12.71
N HIS A 135 3.93 7.41 -12.74
CA HIS A 135 4.40 8.51 -13.59
C HIS A 135 5.00 8.04 -14.92
N GLY A 136 4.93 6.74 -15.22
CA GLY A 136 5.41 6.20 -16.50
C GLY A 136 6.94 6.24 -16.68
N LEU A 137 7.69 6.30 -15.57
CA LEU A 137 9.15 6.32 -15.57
C LEU A 137 9.76 4.91 -15.63
N SER A 138 8.98 3.88 -15.29
CA SER A 138 9.33 2.47 -15.42
C SER A 138 8.56 1.84 -16.57
N ASP A 139 9.25 1.08 -17.40
CA ASP A 139 8.71 0.32 -18.53
C ASP A 139 8.79 -1.21 -18.33
N ASN A 140 9.38 -1.66 -17.23
CA ASN A 140 9.67 -3.07 -16.94
C ASN A 140 9.04 -3.59 -15.64
N TYR A 141 8.04 -2.89 -15.09
CA TYR A 141 7.41 -3.29 -13.83
C TYR A 141 6.41 -4.45 -13.96
N GLY A 142 5.92 -4.74 -15.17
CA GLY A 142 4.82 -5.67 -15.44
C GLY A 142 5.19 -7.14 -15.26
N THR A 143 5.55 -7.53 -14.05
CA THR A 143 5.88 -8.92 -13.70
C THR A 143 4.89 -9.51 -12.72
N GLU A 144 4.74 -10.85 -12.71
CA GLU A 144 3.90 -11.55 -11.73
C GLU A 144 4.33 -11.23 -10.29
N VAL A 145 5.63 -11.22 -10.03
CA VAL A 145 6.18 -10.92 -8.70
C VAL A 145 5.77 -9.52 -8.23
N ASN A 146 5.85 -8.51 -9.09
CA ASN A 146 5.41 -7.16 -8.73
C ASN A 146 3.90 -7.08 -8.57
N SER A 147 3.12 -7.86 -9.32
CA SER A 147 1.67 -7.93 -9.11
C SER A 147 1.32 -8.58 -7.78
N LEU A 148 2.01 -9.65 -7.38
CA LEU A 148 1.86 -10.25 -6.04
C LEU A 148 2.26 -9.27 -4.93
N LYS A 149 3.33 -8.49 -5.11
CA LYS A 149 3.69 -7.41 -4.18
C LYS A 149 2.59 -6.36 -4.06
N ALA A 150 1.93 -6.02 -5.18
CA ALA A 150 0.84 -5.05 -5.18
C ALA A 150 -0.42 -5.58 -4.49
N ILE A 151 -0.74 -6.87 -4.65
CA ILE A 151 -1.79 -7.57 -3.89
C ILE A 151 -1.45 -7.52 -2.39
N ALA A 152 -0.23 -7.93 -2.03
CA ALA A 152 0.23 -7.93 -0.64
C ALA A 152 0.14 -6.54 0.01
N LEU A 153 0.56 -5.50 -0.72
CA LEU A 153 0.45 -4.10 -0.26
C LEU A 153 -1.01 -3.72 0.01
N THR A 154 -1.91 -4.03 -0.93
CA THR A 154 -3.34 -3.68 -0.80
C THR A 154 -3.97 -4.37 0.40
N TYR A 155 -3.69 -5.65 0.58
CA TYR A 155 -4.19 -6.42 1.70
C TYR A 155 -3.58 -5.99 3.03
N PHE A 156 -2.28 -5.70 3.05
CA PHE A 156 -1.60 -5.16 4.21
C PHE A 156 -2.22 -3.82 4.66
N VAL A 157 -2.50 -2.91 3.73
CA VAL A 157 -3.17 -1.63 4.04
C VAL A 157 -4.55 -1.86 4.65
N HIS A 158 -5.32 -2.79 4.08
CA HIS A 158 -6.62 -3.18 4.62
C HIS A 158 -6.50 -3.68 6.07
N GLU A 159 -5.67 -4.68 6.32
CA GLU A 159 -5.51 -5.30 7.63
C GLU A 159 -5.00 -4.31 8.69
N ALA A 160 -3.91 -3.62 8.39
CA ALA A 160 -3.29 -2.70 9.33
C ALA A 160 -4.22 -1.54 9.71
N LEU A 161 -4.90 -0.93 8.74
CA LEU A 161 -5.80 0.19 9.03
C LEU A 161 -7.11 -0.27 9.68
N SER A 162 -7.63 -1.44 9.36
CA SER A 162 -8.78 -2.03 10.05
C SER A 162 -8.47 -2.26 11.51
N HIS A 163 -7.34 -2.86 11.81
CA HIS A 163 -6.86 -3.06 13.17
C HIS A 163 -6.69 -1.74 13.94
N TYR A 164 -6.08 -0.74 13.31
CA TYR A 164 -5.96 0.61 13.89
C TYR A 164 -7.33 1.17 14.30
N LEU A 165 -8.32 1.12 13.41
CA LEU A 165 -9.65 1.66 13.66
C LEU A 165 -10.44 0.90 14.73
N GLU A 166 -10.26 -0.40 14.85
CA GLU A 166 -10.88 -1.20 15.90
C GLU A 166 -10.35 -0.75 17.27
N ARG A 167 -9.06 -0.60 17.41
CA ARG A 167 -8.44 -0.12 18.65
C ARG A 167 -8.83 1.31 19.02
N GLU A 168 -8.93 2.20 18.05
CA GLU A 168 -9.43 3.56 18.28
C GLU A 168 -10.86 3.58 18.82
N LYS A 169 -11.69 2.60 18.47
CA LYS A 169 -13.05 2.46 19.03
C LYS A 169 -13.03 1.95 20.46
N GLU A 170 -12.15 1.01 20.78
CA GLU A 170 -12.01 0.45 22.13
C GLU A 170 -11.45 1.48 23.14
N ASN A 171 -10.59 2.38 22.70
CA ASN A 171 -9.93 3.39 23.54
C ASN A 171 -10.75 4.69 23.69
N LYS A 172 -11.91 4.82 23.04
CA LYS A 172 -12.81 5.95 23.28
C LYS A 172 -13.62 5.71 24.57
N PRO A 173 -13.56 6.65 25.53
CA PRO A 173 -14.27 6.57 26.81
C PRO A 173 -15.79 6.54 26.61
#